data_2737f392a4935825a6983e0127c8258b
#
_entry.id   2737f392a4935825a6983e0127c8258b
#
_cell.length_a   1.000
_cell.length_b   1.000
_cell.length_c   1.000
_cell.angle_alpha   90.00
_cell.angle_beta   90.00
_cell.angle_gamma   90.00
#
_symmetry.space_group_name_H-M   'P 1'
#
loop_
_entity.id
_entity.type
_entity.pdbx_description
1 polymer ?
#
loop_
_entity_poly.entity_id
_entity_poly.type
_entity_poly.pdbx_seq_one_letter_code
_entity_poly.pdbx_strand_id
1 'polypeptide(L)'
;MTTAPASHPDEKAMTRPAKRPTSTDVARVAGVSQATVSYVLNSRADQSISEETRRRVLEAARNLDYRPHASARTLAAGRSDIALLSIPDLPIGSGISRFVEQLAGELAEHGLTLVTHITGAHGRPLPDICAAVGASIVIGFDSFDQDTVQALRRAGAEVVLPASDAKLPSAMGPIGRMQAEHLIGRGHQRLGYALPGHPGMLPMAHERLQGATEACLAAGTEPPVALSTSLDTASAAAAVGQWTARSVTGICAFNDETAIAVLAGMHEHHLTAPDDLAVIGADDIPTARLNIPPLTTICFDLHEVVRRRTEAILAGLAGSEPRITPAWINPQVIQRSST
;
A
#
# COMPACT_ATOMS: atom_id res chain seq x y z
N MET A 1 -59.93 17.81 40.44
CA MET A 1 -59.12 16.57 40.34
C MET A 1 -57.80 16.98 39.66
N THR A 2 -56.80 17.18 40.52
CA THR A 2 -55.52 17.72 40.18
C THR A 2 -54.55 16.55 39.91
N THR A 3 -54.04 16.41 38.69
CA THR A 3 -53.00 15.41 38.39
C THR A 3 -51.64 16.06 38.46
N ALA A 4 -50.80 15.54 39.37
CA ALA A 4 -49.40 15.94 39.51
C ALA A 4 -48.55 15.48 38.33
N PRO A 5 -47.44 16.23 37.96
CA PRO A 5 -46.55 15.81 36.92
C PRO A 5 -45.56 14.75 37.44
N ALA A 6 -45.31 13.73 36.60
CA ALA A 6 -44.36 12.68 36.83
C ALA A 6 -42.89 13.23 36.76
N SER A 7 -42.15 12.88 37.80
CA SER A 7 -40.71 13.14 37.89
C SER A 7 -39.93 12.30 36.87
N HIS A 8 -39.07 12.95 36.08
CA HIS A 8 -38.08 12.29 35.22
C HIS A 8 -36.95 11.70 36.09
N PRO A 9 -36.50 10.49 35.84
CA PRO A 9 -35.35 9.93 36.52
C PRO A 9 -34.03 10.35 35.84
N ASP A 10 -33.15 10.80 36.71
CA ASP A 10 -31.69 10.74 36.63
C ASP A 10 -30.95 10.98 35.32
N GLU A 11 -30.44 12.18 35.22
CA GLU A 11 -29.29 12.61 34.45
C GLU A 11 -28.08 11.72 34.83
N LYS A 12 -27.72 10.78 33.95
CA LYS A 12 -26.50 9.98 34.08
C LYS A 12 -25.30 10.90 34.14
N ALA A 13 -24.69 11.02 35.28
CA ALA A 13 -23.41 11.66 35.49
C ALA A 13 -22.40 11.09 34.48
N MET A 14 -21.94 11.91 33.55
CA MET A 14 -20.82 11.63 32.67
C MET A 14 -19.59 11.42 33.55
N THR A 15 -19.21 10.17 33.77
CA THR A 15 -17.96 9.81 34.46
C THR A 15 -16.80 10.42 33.67
N ARG A 16 -16.05 11.32 34.30
CA ARG A 16 -14.78 11.83 33.77
C ARG A 16 -13.91 10.64 33.36
N PRO A 17 -13.29 10.64 32.16
CA PRO A 17 -12.40 9.57 31.75
C PRO A 17 -11.29 9.42 32.80
N ALA A 18 -11.04 8.20 33.23
CA ALA A 18 -9.99 7.89 34.18
C ALA A 18 -8.65 8.46 33.69
N LYS A 19 -7.93 9.15 34.56
CA LYS A 19 -6.64 9.76 34.27
C LYS A 19 -5.68 8.66 33.80
N ARG A 20 -5.13 8.79 32.60
CA ARG A 20 -4.17 7.81 32.06
C ARG A 20 -2.97 7.69 33.01
N PRO A 21 -2.51 6.46 33.30
CA PRO A 21 -1.31 6.25 34.10
C PRO A 21 -0.10 6.96 33.49
N THR A 22 0.80 7.42 34.31
CA THR A 22 2.04 8.11 33.92
C THR A 22 3.27 7.28 34.28
N SER A 23 4.44 7.61 33.71
CA SER A 23 5.71 6.98 34.10
C SER A 23 6.02 7.15 35.58
N THR A 24 5.53 8.23 36.21
CA THR A 24 5.62 8.46 37.67
C THR A 24 4.78 7.44 38.44
N ASP A 25 3.60 7.07 37.98
CA ASP A 25 2.78 6.04 38.62
C ASP A 25 3.45 4.67 38.53
N VAL A 26 4.05 4.33 37.38
CA VAL A 26 4.84 3.09 37.21
C VAL A 26 6.05 3.09 38.15
N ALA A 27 6.77 4.20 38.25
CA ALA A 27 7.93 4.35 39.15
C ALA A 27 7.52 4.11 40.61
N ARG A 28 6.41 4.68 41.03
CA ARG A 28 5.87 4.51 42.41
C ARG A 28 5.49 3.06 42.68
N VAL A 29 4.80 2.36 41.75
CA VAL A 29 4.39 0.96 41.92
C VAL A 29 5.59 0.01 41.89
N ALA A 30 6.56 0.26 40.97
CA ALA A 30 7.76 -0.55 40.87
C ALA A 30 8.82 -0.27 41.96
N GLY A 31 8.67 0.80 42.77
CA GLY A 31 9.64 1.19 43.79
C GLY A 31 10.99 1.63 43.20
N VAL A 32 10.98 2.37 42.09
CA VAL A 32 12.18 2.86 41.40
C VAL A 32 12.02 4.33 40.98
N SER A 33 13.11 4.94 40.50
CA SER A 33 13.04 6.30 39.96
C SER A 33 12.34 6.31 38.57
N GLN A 34 11.75 7.46 38.18
CA GLN A 34 11.18 7.65 36.87
C GLN A 34 12.23 7.46 35.75
N ALA A 35 13.49 7.83 36.03
CA ALA A 35 14.61 7.57 35.11
C ALA A 35 14.81 6.06 34.87
N THR A 36 14.76 5.24 35.96
CA THR A 36 14.85 3.78 35.87
C THR A 36 13.71 3.20 35.02
N VAL A 37 12.48 3.68 35.20
CA VAL A 37 11.34 3.29 34.36
C VAL A 37 11.61 3.61 32.89
N SER A 38 12.08 4.82 32.60
CA SER A 38 12.44 5.23 31.24
C SER A 38 13.52 4.34 30.63
N TYR A 39 14.57 4.01 31.36
CA TYR A 39 15.64 3.14 30.90
C TYR A 39 15.15 1.72 30.59
N VAL A 40 14.32 1.15 31.46
CA VAL A 40 13.77 -0.20 31.28
C VAL A 40 12.84 -0.27 30.07
N LEU A 41 11.93 0.70 29.95
CA LEU A 41 10.92 0.70 28.88
C LEU A 41 11.46 1.07 27.51
N ASN A 42 12.58 1.82 27.44
CA ASN A 42 13.23 2.24 26.18
C ASN A 42 14.45 1.38 25.82
N SER A 43 14.70 0.26 26.52
CA SER A 43 15.78 -0.71 26.25
C SER A 43 17.17 -0.08 26.01
N ARG A 44 17.52 1.00 26.74
CA ARG A 44 18.85 1.61 26.62
C ARG A 44 19.91 0.69 27.23
N ALA A 45 20.85 0.24 26.37
CA ALA A 45 21.90 -0.73 26.74
C ALA A 45 22.97 -0.16 27.66
N ASP A 46 23.06 1.16 27.84
CA ASP A 46 24.17 1.85 28.54
C ASP A 46 24.11 1.79 30.06
N GLN A 47 23.10 1.18 30.65
CA GLN A 47 23.03 1.04 32.12
C GLN A 47 22.73 -0.38 32.54
N SER A 48 23.54 -0.92 33.46
CA SER A 48 23.33 -2.22 34.09
C SER A 48 22.16 -2.15 35.10
N ILE A 49 20.95 -2.40 34.60
CA ILE A 49 19.76 -2.57 35.44
C ILE A 49 19.60 -4.07 35.69
N SER A 50 19.47 -4.46 37.02
CA SER A 50 19.27 -5.85 37.35
C SER A 50 18.00 -6.41 36.75
N GLU A 51 18.01 -7.69 36.35
CA GLU A 51 16.85 -8.41 35.80
C GLU A 51 15.63 -8.33 36.74
N GLU A 52 15.85 -8.34 38.03
CA GLU A 52 14.78 -8.19 39.02
C GLU A 52 14.11 -6.81 38.96
N THR A 53 14.90 -5.74 38.84
CA THR A 53 14.38 -4.38 38.64
C THR A 53 13.63 -4.23 37.31
N ARG A 54 14.19 -4.81 36.24
CA ARG A 54 13.54 -4.84 34.94
C ARG A 54 12.18 -5.53 35.02
N ARG A 55 12.11 -6.70 35.65
CA ARG A 55 10.87 -7.46 35.83
C ARG A 55 9.83 -6.66 36.60
N ARG A 56 10.18 -6.03 37.73
CA ARG A 56 9.26 -5.20 38.53
C ARG A 56 8.68 -4.04 37.76
N VAL A 57 9.49 -3.34 36.96
CA VAL A 57 9.04 -2.21 36.16
C VAL A 57 8.07 -2.68 35.05
N LEU A 58 8.39 -3.77 34.34
CA LEU A 58 7.52 -4.31 33.30
C LEU A 58 6.19 -4.85 33.84
N GLU A 59 6.20 -5.43 35.04
CA GLU A 59 5.01 -5.90 35.74
C GLU A 59 4.13 -4.71 36.21
N ALA A 60 4.74 -3.68 36.80
CA ALA A 60 4.04 -2.47 37.18
C ALA A 60 3.41 -1.75 35.99
N ALA A 61 4.12 -1.66 34.87
CA ALA A 61 3.60 -1.07 33.64
C ALA A 61 2.39 -1.85 33.09
N ARG A 62 2.47 -3.19 33.08
CA ARG A 62 1.35 -4.06 32.68
C ARG A 62 0.14 -3.92 33.60
N ASN A 63 0.34 -3.95 34.90
CA ASN A 63 -0.75 -3.86 35.90
C ASN A 63 -1.48 -2.52 35.83
N LEU A 64 -0.78 -1.45 35.44
CA LEU A 64 -1.35 -0.12 35.28
C LEU A 64 -1.89 0.13 33.86
N ASP A 65 -1.78 -0.83 32.92
CA ASP A 65 -1.99 -0.60 31.48
C ASP A 65 -1.26 0.67 30.98
N TYR A 66 -0.06 0.88 31.53
CA TYR A 66 0.76 2.03 31.16
C TYR A 66 1.42 1.80 29.79
N ARG A 67 1.16 2.70 28.87
CA ARG A 67 1.85 2.77 27.59
C ARG A 67 2.66 4.05 27.51
N PRO A 68 3.98 3.99 27.26
CA PRO A 68 4.79 5.19 27.09
C PRO A 68 4.19 6.11 26.03
N HIS A 69 4.05 7.39 26.32
CA HIS A 69 3.62 8.38 25.34
C HIS A 69 4.59 8.40 24.16
N ALA A 70 4.06 8.43 22.93
CA ALA A 70 4.89 8.52 21.71
C ALA A 70 5.85 9.71 21.79
N SER A 71 5.38 10.88 22.24
CA SER A 71 6.21 12.07 22.46
C SER A 71 7.36 11.86 23.45
N ALA A 72 7.16 11.06 24.51
CA ALA A 72 8.23 10.75 25.46
C ALA A 72 9.26 9.79 24.86
N ARG A 73 8.85 8.85 24.01
CA ARG A 73 9.74 7.97 23.26
C ARG A 73 10.55 8.76 22.24
N THR A 74 9.88 9.62 21.46
CA THR A 74 10.51 10.51 20.49
C THR A 74 11.57 11.40 21.14
N LEU A 75 11.23 12.02 22.31
CA LEU A 75 12.18 12.84 23.06
C LEU A 75 13.39 12.03 23.55
N ALA A 76 13.16 10.79 24.00
CA ALA A 76 14.23 9.92 24.51
C ALA A 76 15.10 9.34 23.39
N ALA A 77 14.54 9.04 22.22
CA ALA A 77 15.21 8.49 21.05
C ALA A 77 15.79 9.58 20.13
N GLY A 78 15.39 10.86 20.31
CA GLY A 78 15.70 11.97 19.42
C GLY A 78 14.90 11.98 18.12
N ARG A 79 14.16 10.91 17.82
CA ARG A 79 13.34 10.76 16.61
C ARG A 79 12.09 9.94 16.87
N SER A 80 11.08 10.09 15.99
CA SER A 80 9.86 9.27 15.99
C SER A 80 10.10 7.90 15.33
N ASP A 81 9.30 6.92 15.73
CA ASP A 81 9.22 5.59 15.11
C ASP A 81 8.13 5.49 14.03
N ILE A 82 7.56 6.63 13.61
CA ILE A 82 6.44 6.67 12.66
C ILE A 82 6.95 6.87 11.23
N ALA A 83 6.57 5.94 10.36
CA ALA A 83 6.68 6.05 8.92
C ALA A 83 5.30 6.37 8.32
N LEU A 84 5.16 7.50 7.64
CA LEU A 84 3.93 7.95 6.98
C LEU A 84 3.97 7.55 5.50
N LEU A 85 3.11 6.63 5.10
CA LEU A 85 2.89 6.28 3.70
C LEU A 85 1.81 7.18 3.10
N SER A 86 2.19 7.99 2.11
CA SER A 86 1.25 8.78 1.32
C SER A 86 0.80 7.98 0.11
N ILE A 87 -0.48 7.61 0.09
CA ILE A 87 -1.14 6.97 -1.03
C ILE A 87 -1.88 8.07 -1.79
N PRO A 88 -1.61 8.28 -3.09
CA PRO A 88 -2.38 9.23 -3.90
C PRO A 88 -3.84 8.78 -4.00
N ASP A 89 -4.69 9.60 -4.62
CA ASP A 89 -6.11 9.26 -4.85
C ASP A 89 -6.21 8.06 -5.78
N LEU A 90 -6.13 6.88 -5.19
CA LEU A 90 -6.19 5.57 -5.85
C LEU A 90 -7.22 4.69 -5.17
N PRO A 91 -7.98 3.88 -5.92
CA PRO A 91 -8.76 2.81 -5.35
C PRO A 91 -7.84 1.82 -4.61
N ILE A 92 -8.11 1.56 -3.34
CA ILE A 92 -7.34 0.59 -2.57
C ILE A 92 -7.82 -0.81 -2.93
N GLY A 93 -7.29 -1.33 -4.03
CA GLY A 93 -7.49 -2.72 -4.45
C GLY A 93 -6.51 -3.67 -3.77
N SER A 94 -6.60 -4.96 -4.14
CA SER A 94 -5.82 -6.04 -3.53
C SER A 94 -4.30 -5.85 -3.66
N GLY A 95 -3.81 -5.28 -4.75
CA GLY A 95 -2.37 -5.02 -4.97
C GLY A 95 -1.82 -4.00 -3.97
N ILE A 96 -2.52 -2.87 -3.78
CA ILE A 96 -2.13 -1.84 -2.81
C ILE A 96 -2.23 -2.36 -1.38
N SER A 97 -3.30 -3.09 -1.05
CA SER A 97 -3.48 -3.68 0.29
C SER A 97 -2.33 -4.62 0.64
N ARG A 98 -1.94 -5.50 -0.28
CA ARG A 98 -0.82 -6.43 -0.10
C ARG A 98 0.53 -5.69 0.08
N PHE A 99 0.76 -4.64 -0.70
CA PHE A 99 1.96 -3.80 -0.53
C PHE A 99 2.01 -3.14 0.85
N VAL A 100 0.90 -2.55 1.30
CA VAL A 100 0.79 -1.91 2.62
C VAL A 100 1.03 -2.91 3.74
N GLU A 101 0.43 -4.11 3.65
CA GLU A 101 0.60 -5.18 4.63
C GLU A 101 2.06 -5.63 4.74
N GLN A 102 2.70 -5.91 3.61
CA GLN A 102 4.11 -6.33 3.58
C GLN A 102 5.03 -5.22 4.09
N LEU A 103 4.82 -3.97 3.68
CA LEU A 103 5.61 -2.84 4.15
C LEU A 103 5.44 -2.62 5.66
N ALA A 104 4.23 -2.75 6.18
CA ALA A 104 3.97 -2.64 7.62
C ALA A 104 4.68 -3.74 8.41
N GLY A 105 4.66 -4.98 7.92
CA GLY A 105 5.36 -6.11 8.53
C GLY A 105 6.88 -5.88 8.57
N GLU A 106 7.48 -5.56 7.43
CA GLU A 106 8.91 -5.32 7.31
C GLU A 106 9.38 -4.16 8.20
N LEU A 107 8.66 -3.04 8.20
CA LEU A 107 8.98 -1.90 9.07
C LEU A 107 8.85 -2.24 10.56
N ALA A 108 7.88 -3.07 10.93
CA ALA A 108 7.67 -3.50 12.30
C ALA A 108 8.84 -4.33 12.84
N GLU A 109 9.51 -5.15 12.00
CA GLU A 109 10.73 -5.88 12.36
C GLU A 109 11.88 -4.94 12.78
N HIS A 110 11.87 -3.72 12.26
CA HIS A 110 12.82 -2.66 12.60
C HIS A 110 12.30 -1.66 13.67
N GLY A 111 11.18 -1.99 14.34
CA GLY A 111 10.60 -1.15 15.38
C GLY A 111 9.93 0.12 14.88
N LEU A 112 9.61 0.18 13.58
CA LEU A 112 8.91 1.30 12.93
C LEU A 112 7.42 0.99 12.81
N THR A 113 6.59 2.03 12.91
CA THR A 113 5.13 1.94 12.79
C THR A 113 4.68 2.60 11.50
N LEU A 114 4.02 1.86 10.61
CA LEU A 114 3.44 2.41 9.39
C LEU A 114 2.10 3.08 9.68
N VAL A 115 1.97 4.34 9.28
CA VAL A 115 0.71 5.08 9.21
C VAL A 115 0.43 5.40 7.75
N THR A 116 -0.76 5.06 7.26
CA THR A 116 -1.16 5.36 5.88
C THR A 116 -2.04 6.61 5.83
N HIS A 117 -1.75 7.49 4.90
CA HIS A 117 -2.56 8.66 4.56
C HIS A 117 -2.95 8.60 3.09
N ILE A 118 -4.26 8.68 2.82
CA ILE A 118 -4.80 8.75 1.46
C ILE A 118 -4.97 10.22 1.12
N THR A 119 -4.25 10.68 0.09
CA THR A 119 -4.30 12.06 -0.37
C THR A 119 -5.54 12.24 -1.23
N GLY A 120 -6.56 12.93 -0.72
CA GLY A 120 -7.75 13.31 -1.50
C GLY A 120 -7.68 14.77 -1.97
N ALA A 121 -8.48 15.12 -2.97
CA ALA A 121 -8.52 16.46 -3.56
C ALA A 121 -8.84 17.60 -2.56
N HIS A 122 -9.42 17.28 -1.41
CA HIS A 122 -9.81 18.23 -0.36
C HIS A 122 -9.16 17.92 1.00
N GLY A 123 -8.11 17.11 1.01
CA GLY A 123 -7.39 16.73 2.23
C GLY A 123 -6.45 17.83 2.73
N ARG A 124 -5.97 17.68 3.98
CA ARG A 124 -4.90 18.53 4.50
C ARG A 124 -3.60 18.27 3.71
N PRO A 125 -2.74 19.28 3.52
CA PRO A 125 -1.43 19.10 2.90
C PRO A 125 -0.60 18.03 3.61
N LEU A 126 0.13 17.22 2.86
CA LEU A 126 0.95 16.13 3.40
C LEU A 126 1.96 16.59 4.48
N PRO A 127 2.62 17.77 4.37
CA PRO A 127 3.49 18.28 5.43
C PRO A 127 2.74 18.53 6.75
N ASP A 128 1.48 19.00 6.70
CA ASP A 128 0.67 19.21 7.90
C ASP A 128 0.29 17.91 8.58
N ILE A 129 0.02 16.86 7.79
CA ILE A 129 -0.23 15.50 8.30
C ILE A 129 1.05 14.95 8.91
N CYS A 130 2.20 15.08 8.23
CA CYS A 130 3.51 14.66 8.74
C CYS A 130 3.78 15.28 10.12
N ALA A 131 3.61 16.60 10.25
CA ALA A 131 3.78 17.29 11.52
C ALA A 131 2.77 16.83 12.59
N ALA A 132 1.50 16.64 12.22
CA ALA A 132 0.45 16.26 13.14
C ALA A 132 0.64 14.85 13.74
N VAL A 133 1.13 13.89 12.94
CA VAL A 133 1.42 12.52 13.41
C VAL A 133 2.85 12.40 13.95
N GLY A 134 3.69 13.42 13.73
CA GLY A 134 5.10 13.41 14.16
C GLY A 134 5.91 12.36 13.40
N ALA A 135 5.68 12.20 12.09
CA ALA A 135 6.40 11.21 11.29
C ALA A 135 7.85 11.67 11.03
N SER A 136 8.81 10.78 11.27
CA SER A 136 10.21 10.99 10.89
C SER A 136 10.54 10.44 9.50
N ILE A 137 9.67 9.62 8.95
CA ILE A 137 9.81 8.99 7.64
C ILE A 137 8.55 9.29 6.84
N VAL A 138 8.70 9.72 5.58
CA VAL A 138 7.60 9.88 4.62
C VAL A 138 7.90 9.07 3.37
N ILE A 139 6.96 8.24 2.97
CA ILE A 139 7.06 7.33 1.82
C ILE A 139 5.93 7.68 0.85
N GLY A 140 6.25 7.91 -0.43
CA GLY A 140 5.29 8.07 -1.51
C GLY A 140 5.23 6.86 -2.42
N PHE A 141 4.14 6.74 -3.16
CA PHE A 141 4.06 5.86 -4.33
C PHE A 141 4.87 6.44 -5.49
N ASP A 142 4.71 7.75 -5.71
CA ASP A 142 5.45 8.52 -6.69
C ASP A 142 6.54 9.36 -6.02
N SER A 143 7.48 9.87 -6.82
CA SER A 143 8.50 10.79 -6.33
C SER A 143 7.90 12.14 -5.95
N PHE A 144 8.38 12.70 -4.85
CA PHE A 144 8.02 14.04 -4.42
C PHE A 144 8.89 15.08 -5.15
N ASP A 145 8.30 16.20 -5.54
CA ASP A 145 9.07 17.36 -6.01
C ASP A 145 9.92 17.97 -4.90
N GLN A 146 10.91 18.79 -5.28
CA GLN A 146 11.85 19.38 -4.31
C GLN A 146 11.17 20.27 -3.27
N ASP A 147 10.13 21.01 -3.65
CA ASP A 147 9.41 21.89 -2.72
C ASP A 147 8.66 21.08 -1.67
N THR A 148 8.01 19.99 -2.09
CA THR A 148 7.35 19.03 -1.20
C THR A 148 8.35 18.36 -0.26
N VAL A 149 9.51 17.90 -0.77
CA VAL A 149 10.58 17.31 0.07
C VAL A 149 11.05 18.29 1.13
N GLN A 150 11.28 19.57 0.76
CA GLN A 150 11.71 20.60 1.72
C GLN A 150 10.62 20.92 2.75
N ALA A 151 9.34 20.96 2.34
CA ALA A 151 8.23 21.18 3.24
C ALA A 151 8.10 20.02 4.25
N LEU A 152 8.24 18.78 3.81
CA LEU A 152 8.22 17.58 4.66
C LEU A 152 9.40 17.56 5.66
N ARG A 153 10.58 17.97 5.22
CA ARG A 153 11.75 18.11 6.11
C ARG A 153 11.51 19.18 7.19
N ARG A 154 10.94 20.34 6.81
CA ARG A 154 10.53 21.36 7.80
C ARG A 154 9.45 20.87 8.75
N ALA A 155 8.61 19.94 8.32
CA ALA A 155 7.57 19.30 9.14
C ALA A 155 8.11 18.22 10.09
N GLY A 156 9.41 17.88 10.02
CA GLY A 156 10.08 16.93 10.91
C GLY A 156 10.49 15.60 10.26
N ALA A 157 10.27 15.42 8.95
CA ALA A 157 10.72 14.21 8.27
C ALA A 157 12.25 14.22 8.09
N GLU A 158 12.91 13.17 8.60
CA GLU A 158 14.33 12.91 8.39
C GLU A 158 14.57 12.20 7.06
N VAL A 159 13.66 11.28 6.71
CA VAL A 159 13.71 10.49 5.47
C VAL A 159 12.47 10.76 4.64
N VAL A 160 12.65 11.13 3.36
CA VAL A 160 11.58 11.31 2.38
C VAL A 160 11.94 10.49 1.14
N LEU A 161 11.07 9.55 0.75
CA LEU A 161 11.26 8.60 -0.35
C LEU A 161 10.00 8.46 -1.22
N PRO A 162 10.16 8.34 -2.55
CA PRO A 162 11.34 8.62 -3.36
C PRO A 162 11.59 10.13 -3.47
N ALA A 163 12.88 10.55 -3.49
CA ALA A 163 13.21 11.93 -3.81
C ALA A 163 13.17 12.18 -5.33
N SER A 164 13.01 13.44 -5.74
CA SER A 164 12.59 13.89 -7.08
C SER A 164 13.44 13.45 -8.26
N ASP A 165 14.70 13.05 -8.07
CA ASP A 165 15.64 12.86 -9.17
C ASP A 165 15.81 11.39 -9.61
N ALA A 166 15.16 10.47 -8.89
CA ALA A 166 15.25 9.06 -9.23
C ALA A 166 14.21 8.69 -10.30
N LYS A 167 14.56 8.83 -11.59
CA LYS A 167 13.89 8.05 -12.63
C LYS A 167 14.20 6.57 -12.38
N LEU A 168 13.41 5.96 -11.49
CA LEU A 168 13.48 4.52 -11.31
C LEU A 168 13.01 3.86 -12.62
N PRO A 169 13.75 2.85 -13.13
CA PRO A 169 13.23 2.04 -14.24
C PRO A 169 11.85 1.53 -13.85
N SER A 170 10.91 1.57 -14.80
CA SER A 170 9.57 1.07 -14.58
C SER A 170 9.61 -0.37 -14.07
N ALA A 171 9.15 -0.60 -12.86
CA ALA A 171 8.96 -1.95 -12.34
C ALA A 171 7.72 -2.62 -12.95
N MET A 172 6.82 -1.86 -13.57
CA MET A 172 5.54 -2.33 -14.08
C MET A 172 5.60 -2.83 -15.53
N GLY A 173 6.52 -2.32 -16.34
CA GLY A 173 6.69 -2.73 -17.74
C GLY A 173 6.84 -4.25 -17.95
N PRO A 174 7.67 -4.96 -17.17
CA PRO A 174 7.81 -6.41 -17.28
C PRO A 174 6.51 -7.19 -17.11
N ILE A 175 5.54 -6.71 -16.34
CA ILE A 175 4.22 -7.34 -16.18
C ILE A 175 3.46 -7.34 -17.51
N GLY A 176 3.31 -6.15 -18.11
CA GLY A 176 2.61 -6.04 -19.38
C GLY A 176 3.31 -6.78 -20.53
N ARG A 177 4.64 -6.76 -20.54
CA ARG A 177 5.44 -7.56 -21.47
C ARG A 177 5.10 -9.04 -21.37
N MET A 178 5.12 -9.61 -20.18
CA MET A 178 4.83 -11.03 -19.94
C MET A 178 3.40 -11.41 -20.29
N GLN A 179 2.41 -10.51 -20.04
CA GLN A 179 1.03 -10.72 -20.46
C GLN A 179 0.95 -10.89 -21.98
N ALA A 180 1.56 -9.96 -22.74
CA ALA A 180 1.55 -9.99 -24.20
C ALA A 180 2.32 -11.19 -24.74
N GLU A 181 3.53 -11.48 -24.24
CA GLU A 181 4.33 -12.64 -24.64
C GLU A 181 3.57 -13.96 -24.41
N HIS A 182 2.83 -14.07 -23.29
CA HIS A 182 1.99 -15.24 -23.02
C HIS A 182 0.90 -15.42 -24.08
N LEU A 183 0.14 -14.37 -24.41
CA LEU A 183 -0.92 -14.45 -25.42
C LEU A 183 -0.34 -14.69 -26.83
N ILE A 184 0.75 -14.02 -27.19
CA ILE A 184 1.44 -14.23 -28.48
C ILE A 184 1.93 -15.67 -28.59
N GLY A 185 2.53 -16.22 -27.53
CA GLY A 185 2.97 -17.63 -27.49
C GLY A 185 1.83 -18.64 -27.63
N ARG A 186 0.58 -18.24 -27.40
CA ARG A 186 -0.63 -19.04 -27.64
C ARG A 186 -1.26 -18.81 -29.01
N GLY A 187 -0.64 -17.99 -29.85
CA GLY A 187 -1.05 -17.76 -31.22
C GLY A 187 -1.90 -16.50 -31.47
N HIS A 188 -2.14 -15.68 -30.42
CA HIS A 188 -2.88 -14.44 -30.61
C HIS A 188 -1.98 -13.37 -31.25
N GLN A 189 -2.38 -12.89 -32.43
CA GLN A 189 -1.63 -11.89 -33.20
C GLN A 189 -2.18 -10.47 -33.06
N ARG A 190 -3.43 -10.33 -32.62
CA ARG A 190 -4.09 -9.03 -32.41
C ARG A 190 -4.58 -8.93 -31.00
N LEU A 191 -3.88 -8.09 -30.24
CA LEU A 191 -4.13 -7.95 -28.78
C LEU A 191 -4.91 -6.67 -28.48
N GLY A 192 -5.68 -6.72 -27.40
CA GLY A 192 -6.24 -5.58 -26.71
C GLY A 192 -5.56 -5.33 -25.39
N TYR A 193 -5.70 -4.12 -24.86
CA TYR A 193 -5.27 -3.76 -23.53
C TYR A 193 -6.39 -3.03 -22.78
N ALA A 194 -6.86 -3.61 -21.67
CA ALA A 194 -7.86 -3.01 -20.82
C ALA A 194 -7.19 -2.08 -19.81
N LEU A 195 -7.31 -0.77 -20.03
CA LEU A 195 -6.86 0.26 -19.10
C LEU A 195 -7.90 0.45 -17.99
N PRO A 196 -7.48 0.74 -16.74
CA PRO A 196 -8.42 1.02 -15.65
C PRO A 196 -9.16 2.34 -15.89
N GLY A 197 -10.40 2.43 -15.44
CA GLY A 197 -11.20 3.65 -15.56
C GLY A 197 -10.80 4.77 -14.61
N HIS A 198 -10.04 4.48 -13.54
CA HIS A 198 -9.64 5.49 -12.55
C HIS A 198 -8.38 6.25 -12.98
N PRO A 199 -8.43 7.60 -13.08
CA PRO A 199 -7.30 8.39 -13.60
C PRO A 199 -6.00 8.19 -12.83
N GLY A 200 -6.05 8.07 -11.52
CA GLY A 200 -4.87 7.86 -10.67
C GLY A 200 -4.10 6.57 -10.95
N MET A 201 -4.74 5.56 -11.57
CA MET A 201 -4.09 4.30 -11.94
C MET A 201 -3.43 4.34 -13.31
N LEU A 202 -3.74 5.34 -14.13
CA LEU A 202 -3.25 5.44 -15.51
C LEU A 202 -1.72 5.49 -15.63
N PRO A 203 -0.96 6.16 -14.75
CA PRO A 203 0.51 6.13 -14.85
C PRO A 203 1.07 4.71 -14.82
N MET A 204 0.67 3.89 -13.84
CA MET A 204 1.10 2.48 -13.75
C MET A 204 0.58 1.63 -14.92
N ALA A 205 -0.67 1.90 -15.36
CA ALA A 205 -1.26 1.19 -16.48
C ALA A 205 -0.55 1.47 -17.80
N HIS A 206 -0.11 2.71 -18.04
CA HIS A 206 0.66 3.07 -19.22
C HIS A 206 2.05 2.42 -19.23
N GLU A 207 2.69 2.26 -18.07
CA GLU A 207 3.96 1.52 -17.98
C GLU A 207 3.77 0.03 -18.37
N ARG A 208 2.72 -0.62 -17.86
CA ARG A 208 2.37 -1.99 -18.25
C ARG A 208 2.02 -2.09 -19.74
N LEU A 209 1.21 -1.15 -20.26
CA LEU A 209 0.88 -1.06 -21.69
C LEU A 209 2.12 -0.87 -22.55
N GLN A 210 3.08 -0.06 -22.13
CA GLN A 210 4.34 0.10 -22.85
C GLN A 210 5.08 -1.24 -22.95
N GLY A 211 5.20 -1.99 -21.86
CA GLY A 211 5.82 -3.33 -21.88
C GLY A 211 5.10 -4.30 -22.83
N ALA A 212 3.76 -4.30 -22.83
CA ALA A 212 2.98 -5.11 -23.77
C ALA A 212 3.18 -4.67 -25.24
N THR A 213 3.26 -3.36 -25.48
CA THR A 213 3.54 -2.79 -26.80
C THR A 213 4.91 -3.23 -27.32
N GLU A 214 5.94 -3.16 -26.47
CA GLU A 214 7.29 -3.60 -26.85
C GLU A 214 7.33 -5.10 -27.18
N ALA A 215 6.59 -5.94 -26.45
CA ALA A 215 6.48 -7.36 -26.74
C ALA A 215 5.81 -7.62 -28.09
N CYS A 216 4.71 -6.92 -28.40
CA CYS A 216 4.04 -7.02 -29.70
C CYS A 216 4.96 -6.63 -30.84
N LEU A 217 5.64 -5.49 -30.75
CA LEU A 217 6.58 -5.01 -31.74
C LEU A 217 7.75 -5.99 -31.95
N ALA A 218 8.29 -6.55 -30.87
CA ALA A 218 9.36 -7.54 -30.93
C ALA A 218 8.92 -8.84 -31.64
N ALA A 219 7.64 -9.21 -31.54
CA ALA A 219 7.03 -10.35 -32.20
C ALA A 219 6.56 -10.04 -33.65
N GLY A 220 6.72 -8.81 -34.12
CA GLY A 220 6.27 -8.39 -35.44
C GLY A 220 4.76 -8.21 -35.55
N THR A 221 4.05 -8.02 -34.43
CA THR A 221 2.60 -7.76 -34.42
C THR A 221 2.31 -6.28 -34.17
N GLU A 222 1.06 -5.85 -34.38
CA GLU A 222 0.63 -4.48 -34.08
C GLU A 222 0.59 -4.21 -32.57
N PRO A 223 0.79 -2.96 -32.10
CA PRO A 223 0.55 -2.57 -30.72
C PRO A 223 -0.85 -2.94 -30.25
N PRO A 224 -1.04 -3.25 -28.96
CA PRO A 224 -2.35 -3.59 -28.42
C PRO A 224 -3.35 -2.45 -28.59
N VAL A 225 -4.61 -2.78 -28.91
CA VAL A 225 -5.72 -1.81 -28.94
C VAL A 225 -6.11 -1.47 -27.49
N ALA A 226 -5.62 -0.33 -26.98
CA ALA A 226 -5.88 0.10 -25.61
C ALA A 226 -7.25 0.80 -25.51
N LEU A 227 -8.10 0.32 -24.60
CA LEU A 227 -9.42 0.90 -24.28
C LEU A 227 -9.58 1.03 -22.76
N SER A 228 -10.22 2.12 -22.34
CA SER A 228 -10.58 2.29 -20.92
C SER A 228 -11.72 1.35 -20.53
N THR A 229 -11.62 0.73 -19.37
CA THR A 229 -12.58 -0.24 -18.85
C THR A 229 -12.78 0.05 -17.37
N SER A 230 -13.93 0.63 -17.03
CA SER A 230 -14.34 0.81 -15.63
C SER A 230 -14.81 -0.50 -15.02
N LEU A 231 -14.84 -0.58 -13.68
CA LEU A 231 -15.34 -1.75 -12.95
C LEU A 231 -16.88 -1.78 -12.95
N ASP A 232 -17.47 -1.66 -14.13
CA ASP A 232 -18.90 -1.80 -14.40
C ASP A 232 -19.14 -2.54 -15.72
N THR A 233 -20.23 -3.29 -15.78
CA THR A 233 -20.54 -4.18 -16.90
C THR A 233 -20.78 -3.42 -18.20
N ALA A 234 -21.39 -2.23 -18.18
CA ALA A 234 -21.69 -1.46 -19.38
C ALA A 234 -20.42 -0.94 -20.07
N SER A 235 -19.48 -0.36 -19.28
CA SER A 235 -18.17 0.07 -19.77
C SER A 235 -17.39 -1.11 -20.36
N ALA A 236 -17.37 -2.23 -19.65
CA ALA A 236 -16.67 -3.43 -20.09
C ALA A 236 -17.28 -4.02 -21.37
N ALA A 237 -18.59 -4.11 -21.47
CA ALA A 237 -19.27 -4.57 -22.69
C ALA A 237 -18.99 -3.67 -23.88
N ALA A 238 -19.01 -2.35 -23.70
CA ALA A 238 -18.67 -1.39 -24.76
C ALA A 238 -17.23 -1.58 -25.27
N ALA A 239 -16.28 -1.84 -24.36
CA ALA A 239 -14.89 -2.12 -24.73
C ALA A 239 -14.77 -3.45 -25.49
N VAL A 240 -15.41 -4.51 -24.99
CA VAL A 240 -15.45 -5.84 -25.64
C VAL A 240 -16.00 -5.74 -27.07
N GLY A 241 -17.14 -5.06 -27.29
CA GLY A 241 -17.70 -4.84 -28.61
C GLY A 241 -16.73 -4.13 -29.57
N GLN A 242 -15.95 -3.15 -29.07
CA GLN A 242 -14.94 -2.47 -29.87
C GLN A 242 -13.73 -3.36 -30.19
N TRP A 243 -13.27 -4.21 -29.27
CA TRP A 243 -12.19 -5.16 -29.55
C TRP A 243 -12.63 -6.22 -30.57
N THR A 244 -13.82 -6.78 -30.41
CA THR A 244 -14.37 -7.77 -31.31
C THR A 244 -14.50 -7.21 -32.72
N ALA A 245 -15.02 -5.98 -32.88
CA ALA A 245 -15.10 -5.30 -34.20
C ALA A 245 -13.74 -5.06 -34.86
N ARG A 246 -12.65 -5.10 -34.07
CA ARG A 246 -11.27 -4.95 -34.57
C ARG A 246 -10.51 -6.28 -34.66
N SER A 247 -11.21 -7.41 -34.57
CA SER A 247 -10.64 -8.76 -34.63
C SER A 247 -9.54 -9.01 -33.57
N VAL A 248 -9.65 -8.39 -32.41
CA VAL A 248 -8.81 -8.70 -31.25
C VAL A 248 -9.21 -10.06 -30.74
N THR A 249 -8.23 -10.91 -30.40
CA THR A 249 -8.46 -12.29 -29.94
C THR A 249 -7.91 -12.54 -28.54
N GLY A 250 -7.11 -11.64 -27.99
CA GLY A 250 -6.56 -11.74 -26.65
C GLY A 250 -6.46 -10.39 -25.97
N ILE A 251 -6.79 -10.32 -24.69
CA ILE A 251 -6.82 -9.09 -23.88
C ILE A 251 -5.82 -9.22 -22.73
N CYS A 252 -4.86 -8.27 -22.68
CA CYS A 252 -4.10 -7.97 -21.49
C CYS A 252 -4.90 -6.97 -20.64
N ALA A 253 -5.25 -7.31 -19.41
CA ALA A 253 -5.90 -6.39 -18.51
C ALA A 253 -4.90 -5.78 -17.51
N PHE A 254 -5.10 -4.51 -17.15
CA PHE A 254 -4.23 -3.82 -16.19
C PHE A 254 -4.02 -4.63 -14.91
N ASN A 255 -5.10 -5.14 -14.34
CA ASN A 255 -5.07 -6.03 -13.17
C ASN A 255 -6.22 -7.05 -13.22
N ASP A 256 -6.31 -7.93 -12.23
CA ASP A 256 -7.33 -8.97 -12.18
C ASP A 256 -8.75 -8.41 -12.04
N GLU A 257 -8.94 -7.30 -11.31
CA GLU A 257 -10.26 -6.65 -11.18
C GLU A 257 -10.73 -6.14 -12.55
N THR A 258 -9.84 -5.53 -13.33
CA THR A 258 -10.12 -5.10 -14.71
C THR A 258 -10.37 -6.30 -15.62
N ALA A 259 -9.62 -7.39 -15.47
CA ALA A 259 -9.84 -8.63 -16.22
C ALA A 259 -11.21 -9.24 -15.93
N ILE A 260 -11.63 -9.27 -14.67
CA ILE A 260 -12.95 -9.75 -14.25
C ILE A 260 -14.06 -8.88 -14.86
N ALA A 261 -13.86 -7.56 -14.91
CA ALA A 261 -14.80 -6.66 -15.59
C ALA A 261 -14.89 -6.98 -17.10
N VAL A 262 -13.75 -7.24 -17.77
CA VAL A 262 -13.75 -7.68 -19.18
C VAL A 262 -14.54 -8.97 -19.37
N LEU A 263 -14.33 -9.98 -18.51
CA LEU A 263 -15.07 -11.24 -18.58
C LEU A 263 -16.57 -11.05 -18.35
N ALA A 264 -16.97 -10.14 -17.46
CA ALA A 264 -18.38 -9.77 -17.29
C ALA A 264 -18.94 -9.07 -18.53
N GLY A 265 -18.18 -8.19 -19.19
CA GLY A 265 -18.56 -7.56 -20.46
C GLY A 265 -18.65 -8.57 -21.61
N MET A 266 -17.83 -9.61 -21.66
CA MET A 266 -17.93 -10.71 -22.61
C MET A 266 -19.24 -11.48 -22.43
N HIS A 267 -19.65 -11.72 -21.19
CA HIS A 267 -20.91 -12.39 -20.90
C HIS A 267 -22.13 -11.67 -21.50
N GLU A 268 -22.14 -10.32 -21.45
CA GLU A 268 -23.21 -9.52 -22.09
C GLU A 268 -23.27 -9.69 -23.63
N HIS A 269 -22.16 -10.02 -24.25
CA HIS A 269 -22.05 -10.32 -25.68
C HIS A 269 -22.18 -11.82 -26.00
N HIS A 270 -22.48 -12.66 -24.99
CA HIS A 270 -22.51 -14.12 -25.13
C HIS A 270 -21.19 -14.74 -25.60
N LEU A 271 -20.07 -14.08 -25.29
CA LEU A 271 -18.72 -14.54 -25.60
C LEU A 271 -18.13 -15.31 -24.41
N THR A 272 -17.29 -16.28 -24.72
CA THR A 272 -16.61 -17.14 -23.74
C THR A 272 -15.10 -16.99 -23.79
N ALA A 273 -14.45 -17.10 -22.64
CA ALA A 273 -13.00 -17.20 -22.56
C ALA A 273 -12.60 -18.68 -22.34
N PRO A 274 -11.55 -19.17 -23.00
CA PRO A 274 -10.68 -18.46 -23.96
C PRO A 274 -11.17 -18.52 -25.41
N ASP A 275 -12.26 -19.25 -25.72
CA ASP A 275 -12.60 -19.69 -27.09
C ASP A 275 -12.87 -18.52 -28.03
N ASP A 276 -13.61 -17.50 -27.57
CA ASP A 276 -13.90 -16.31 -28.38
C ASP A 276 -12.85 -15.21 -28.15
N LEU A 277 -12.41 -15.03 -26.91
CA LEU A 277 -11.49 -13.97 -26.51
C LEU A 277 -10.71 -14.41 -25.26
N ALA A 278 -9.40 -14.60 -25.40
CA ALA A 278 -8.53 -14.91 -24.26
C ALA A 278 -8.32 -13.67 -23.38
N VAL A 279 -8.29 -13.85 -22.04
CA VAL A 279 -8.11 -12.75 -21.10
C VAL A 279 -7.04 -13.12 -20.07
N ILE A 280 -6.04 -12.23 -19.88
CA ILE A 280 -5.03 -12.37 -18.84
C ILE A 280 -5.01 -11.14 -17.94
N GLY A 281 -5.04 -11.39 -16.61
CA GLY A 281 -4.95 -10.37 -15.57
C GLY A 281 -3.53 -10.15 -15.05
N ALA A 282 -3.43 -9.45 -13.92
CA ALA A 282 -2.23 -9.32 -13.10
C ALA A 282 -2.62 -9.11 -11.63
N ASP A 283 -1.75 -9.50 -10.71
CA ASP A 283 -1.76 -9.40 -9.25
C ASP A 283 -2.09 -10.70 -8.52
N ASP A 284 -2.65 -11.73 -9.17
CA ASP A 284 -3.09 -13.03 -8.61
C ASP A 284 -3.94 -12.87 -7.33
N ILE A 285 -4.99 -12.06 -7.44
CA ILE A 285 -5.92 -11.86 -6.31
C ILE A 285 -6.71 -13.13 -5.99
N PRO A 286 -7.18 -13.32 -4.76
CA PRO A 286 -7.91 -14.55 -4.38
C PRO A 286 -9.13 -14.85 -5.26
N THR A 287 -9.83 -13.82 -5.76
CA THR A 287 -11.00 -13.97 -6.63
C THR A 287 -10.66 -14.40 -8.05
N ALA A 288 -9.42 -14.23 -8.51
CA ALA A 288 -8.99 -14.67 -9.85
C ALA A 288 -9.19 -16.18 -10.05
N ARG A 289 -8.92 -16.98 -9.04
CA ARG A 289 -9.12 -18.44 -9.08
C ARG A 289 -10.57 -18.88 -8.96
N LEU A 290 -11.44 -18.01 -8.43
CA LEU A 290 -12.86 -18.27 -8.20
C LEU A 290 -13.73 -17.80 -9.36
N ASN A 291 -13.14 -17.04 -10.30
CA ASN A 291 -13.86 -16.54 -11.47
C ASN A 291 -14.24 -17.69 -12.42
N ILE A 292 -15.18 -17.45 -13.34
CA ILE A 292 -15.66 -18.42 -14.34
C ILE A 292 -15.48 -17.81 -15.73
N PRO A 293 -14.53 -18.35 -16.53
CA PRO A 293 -13.52 -19.36 -16.15
C PRO A 293 -12.48 -18.81 -15.16
N PRO A 294 -11.76 -19.69 -14.42
CA PRO A 294 -10.64 -19.26 -13.57
C PRO A 294 -9.62 -18.44 -14.35
N LEU A 295 -9.29 -17.25 -13.85
CA LEU A 295 -8.51 -16.23 -14.57
C LEU A 295 -7.01 -16.54 -14.55
N THR A 296 -6.40 -16.66 -15.72
CA THR A 296 -4.95 -16.62 -15.92
C THR A 296 -4.44 -15.23 -15.58
N THR A 297 -3.35 -15.13 -14.83
CA THR A 297 -2.86 -13.86 -14.30
C THR A 297 -1.34 -13.84 -14.17
N ILE A 298 -0.78 -12.66 -14.00
CA ILE A 298 0.63 -12.48 -13.64
C ILE A 298 0.72 -12.31 -12.12
N CYS A 299 1.44 -13.23 -11.48
CA CYS A 299 1.87 -13.07 -10.09
C CYS A 299 3.26 -12.45 -10.05
N PHE A 300 3.51 -11.59 -9.07
CA PHE A 300 4.83 -11.03 -8.80
C PHE A 300 5.03 -10.81 -7.30
N ASP A 301 6.27 -10.94 -6.89
CA ASP A 301 6.64 -10.77 -5.49
C ASP A 301 6.99 -9.31 -5.20
N LEU A 302 6.27 -8.72 -4.25
CA LEU A 302 6.54 -7.37 -3.76
C LEU A 302 7.60 -7.34 -2.65
N HIS A 303 8.01 -8.51 -2.14
CA HIS A 303 8.93 -8.60 -1.00
C HIS A 303 10.24 -7.86 -1.28
N GLU A 304 10.82 -8.06 -2.46
CA GLU A 304 12.05 -7.36 -2.86
C GLU A 304 11.86 -5.84 -2.97
N VAL A 305 10.70 -5.39 -3.46
CA VAL A 305 10.35 -3.95 -3.54
C VAL A 305 10.27 -3.35 -2.14
N VAL A 306 9.60 -4.04 -1.23
CA VAL A 306 9.44 -3.63 0.17
C VAL A 306 10.78 -3.62 0.88
N ARG A 307 11.56 -4.70 0.76
CA ARG A 307 12.89 -4.82 1.37
C ARG A 307 13.82 -3.67 0.96
N ARG A 308 13.91 -3.36 -0.34
CA ARG A 308 14.75 -2.25 -0.83
C ARG A 308 14.29 -0.88 -0.35
N ARG A 309 12.97 -0.67 -0.23
CA ARG A 309 12.43 0.56 0.38
C ARG A 309 12.83 0.66 1.84
N THR A 310 12.71 -0.43 2.59
CA THR A 310 13.10 -0.49 4.01
C THR A 310 14.61 -0.27 4.19
N GLU A 311 15.45 -0.88 3.36
CA GLU A 311 16.90 -0.64 3.37
C GLU A 311 17.24 0.85 3.13
N ALA A 312 16.59 1.49 2.17
CA ALA A 312 16.78 2.92 1.90
C ALA A 312 16.33 3.80 3.09
N ILE A 313 15.22 3.42 3.75
CA ILE A 313 14.74 4.09 4.96
C ILE A 313 15.79 3.98 6.08
N LEU A 314 16.26 2.78 6.35
CA LEU A 314 17.24 2.52 7.42
C LEU A 314 18.58 3.25 7.15
N ALA A 315 19.03 3.27 5.90
CA ALA A 315 20.21 4.04 5.48
C ALA A 315 20.02 5.54 5.73
N GLY A 316 18.84 6.09 5.38
CA GLY A 316 18.50 7.49 5.65
C GLY A 316 18.48 7.82 7.14
N LEU A 317 17.90 6.94 7.96
CA LEU A 317 17.90 7.10 9.42
C LEU A 317 19.29 6.98 10.06
N ALA A 318 20.23 6.31 9.38
CA ALA A 318 21.64 6.22 9.77
C ALA A 318 22.48 7.42 9.27
N GLY A 319 21.85 8.43 8.63
CA GLY A 319 22.53 9.63 8.13
C GLY A 319 23.17 9.45 6.74
N SER A 320 22.92 8.32 6.07
CA SER A 320 23.34 8.11 4.68
C SER A 320 22.29 8.67 3.72
N GLU A 321 22.70 8.99 2.48
CA GLU A 321 21.73 9.41 1.46
C GLU A 321 20.79 8.24 1.12
N PRO A 322 19.46 8.38 1.35
CA PRO A 322 18.53 7.29 1.09
C PRO A 322 18.34 7.12 -0.42
N ARG A 323 18.73 5.98 -0.96
CA ARG A 323 18.58 5.65 -2.39
C ARG A 323 17.75 4.39 -2.53
N ILE A 324 16.64 4.49 -3.25
CA ILE A 324 15.88 3.32 -3.69
C ILE A 324 16.61 2.75 -4.90
N THR A 325 17.16 1.55 -4.76
CA THR A 325 17.68 0.81 -5.91
C THR A 325 16.52 0.12 -6.64
N PRO A 326 16.57 0.01 -7.98
CA PRO A 326 15.53 -0.69 -8.73
C PRO A 326 15.32 -2.10 -8.19
N ALA A 327 14.08 -2.45 -7.88
CA ALA A 327 13.73 -3.81 -7.51
C ALA A 327 13.33 -4.57 -8.78
N TRP A 328 13.89 -5.74 -8.98
CA TRP A 328 13.39 -6.66 -9.99
C TRP A 328 12.19 -7.38 -9.40
N ILE A 329 10.99 -7.00 -9.87
CA ILE A 329 9.85 -7.89 -9.72
C ILE A 329 10.09 -9.05 -10.67
N ASN A 330 10.04 -10.28 -10.17
CA ASN A 330 10.17 -11.47 -11.00
C ASN A 330 8.75 -11.95 -11.34
N PRO A 331 8.11 -11.43 -12.42
CA PRO A 331 6.74 -11.80 -12.74
C PRO A 331 6.70 -13.24 -13.23
N GLN A 332 5.61 -13.94 -12.92
CA GLN A 332 5.36 -15.31 -13.34
C GLN A 332 3.91 -15.45 -13.82
N VAL A 333 3.71 -16.20 -14.89
CA VAL A 333 2.36 -16.54 -15.35
C VAL A 333 1.77 -17.62 -14.46
N ILE A 334 0.63 -17.34 -13.87
CA ILE A 334 -0.22 -18.35 -13.22
C ILE A 334 -1.28 -18.76 -14.24
N GLN A 335 -0.98 -19.81 -14.97
CA GLN A 335 -1.87 -20.34 -16.00
C GLN A 335 -3.14 -20.92 -15.36
N ARG A 336 -4.31 -20.50 -15.89
CA ARG A 336 -5.63 -21.03 -15.58
C ARG A 336 -6.42 -21.22 -16.90
N SER A 337 -7.74 -21.05 -16.86
CA SER A 337 -8.62 -21.44 -17.98
C SER A 337 -9.09 -20.26 -18.85
N SER A 338 -8.68 -19.03 -18.58
CA SER A 338 -9.11 -17.85 -19.36
C SER A 338 -8.22 -17.51 -20.55
N THR A 339 -7.10 -18.28 -20.73
CA THR A 339 -6.20 -18.16 -21.89
C THR A 339 -5.83 -19.50 -22.44
#